data_dd81dd94408b0be1b643944be74e094c
#
_entry.id   dd81dd94408b0be1b643944be74e094c
#
_cell.length_a   1.000
_cell.length_b   1.000
_cell.length_c   1.000
_cell.angle_alpha   90.00
_cell.angle_beta   90.00
_cell.angle_gamma   90.00
#
_symmetry.space_group_name_H-M   'P 1'
#
loop_
_entity.id
_entity.type
_entity.pdbx_description
1 polymer ?
#
loop_
_entity_poly.entity_id
_entity_poly.type
_entity_poly.pdbx_seq_one_letter_code
_entity_poly.pdbx_strand_id
1 'polypeptide(L)'
;MKVKLMTFNLRIANAGDGINAFDNRKERVKETIMYESPDVVGFQEASDGMIDWIKVAIRSKYVVVGTGRNADRTGEGARIAFKKKKFELVSLETIWLSETPNIPGSCYSVDQSTCPRVFTAIELMDKKTKKIFRVINTHLDHRGELARVCGATQIVQYISVRNKIVPCPNVLMGDLNAYPDSDAIKILKAHIPDIAEEVGQTFHGFGKIEKDPSIHIDYIFSDAKKAAPSYAVPDESVGGVYISDHYPVCSFIEF
;
A
#
# COMPACT_ATOMS: atom_id res chain seq x y z
N MET A 1 2.85 -21.84 3.04
CA MET A 1 3.73 -20.91 2.30
C MET A 1 3.89 -19.65 3.14
N LYS A 2 5.13 -19.19 3.39
CA LYS A 2 5.39 -17.92 4.11
C LYS A 2 5.60 -16.79 3.11
N VAL A 3 5.01 -15.62 3.39
CA VAL A 3 5.10 -14.42 2.58
C VAL A 3 5.42 -13.23 3.48
N LYS A 4 6.47 -12.48 3.15
CA LYS A 4 6.77 -11.19 3.76
C LYS A 4 6.13 -10.08 2.93
N LEU A 5 5.30 -9.28 3.56
CA LEU A 5 4.59 -8.13 3.01
C LEU A 5 5.27 -6.83 3.45
N MET A 6 5.17 -5.80 2.63
CA MET A 6 5.56 -4.43 2.99
C MET A 6 4.55 -3.45 2.41
N THR A 7 4.03 -2.54 3.21
CA THR A 7 3.39 -1.31 2.70
C THR A 7 4.36 -0.16 2.85
N PHE A 8 4.45 0.69 1.82
CA PHE A 8 5.44 1.76 1.78
C PHE A 8 4.89 2.99 1.06
N ASN A 9 4.40 3.97 1.81
CA ASN A 9 4.16 5.30 1.25
C ASN A 9 5.51 5.94 0.94
N LEU A 10 5.75 6.24 -0.35
CA LEU A 10 7.04 6.73 -0.85
C LEU A 10 7.20 8.24 -0.68
N ARG A 11 6.17 8.94 -0.24
CA ARG A 11 6.06 10.41 -0.35
C ARG A 11 6.27 10.86 -1.79
N ILE A 12 5.30 11.50 -2.37
CA ILE A 12 5.34 12.00 -3.75
C ILE A 12 6.61 12.82 -4.03
N ALA A 13 7.10 12.79 -5.26
CA ALA A 13 8.20 13.65 -5.68
C ALA A 13 7.76 15.13 -5.65
N ASN A 14 8.21 15.85 -4.62
CA ASN A 14 7.92 17.26 -4.41
C ASN A 14 9.23 18.01 -4.15
N ALA A 15 9.53 18.99 -4.99
CA ALA A 15 10.70 19.85 -4.82
C ALA A 15 10.67 20.67 -3.52
N GLY A 16 9.47 20.97 -3.01
CA GLY A 16 9.28 21.67 -1.72
C GLY A 16 9.75 20.86 -0.50
N ASP A 17 9.99 19.56 -0.63
CA ASP A 17 10.54 18.71 0.44
C ASP A 17 12.06 18.96 0.67
N GLY A 18 12.69 19.83 -0.12
CA GLY A 18 14.09 20.25 0.05
C GLY A 18 15.06 19.09 0.00
N ILE A 19 15.83 18.87 1.08
CA ILE A 19 16.79 17.78 1.15
C ILE A 19 16.12 16.39 1.08
N ASN A 20 14.85 16.29 1.41
CA ASN A 20 14.03 15.09 1.35
C ASN A 20 13.29 14.92 0.01
N ALA A 21 13.59 15.73 -1.01
CA ALA A 21 13.09 15.50 -2.35
C ALA A 21 13.45 14.09 -2.85
N PHE A 22 12.57 13.47 -3.64
CA PHE A 22 12.71 12.05 -4.03
C PHE A 22 14.08 11.72 -4.64
N ASP A 23 14.64 12.62 -5.44
CA ASP A 23 15.95 12.41 -6.06
C ASP A 23 17.09 12.22 -5.05
N ASN A 24 17.00 12.82 -3.87
CA ASN A 24 18.01 12.70 -2.83
C ASN A 24 17.88 11.40 -2.01
N ARG A 25 16.67 10.80 -1.96
CA ARG A 25 16.36 9.64 -1.12
C ARG A 25 16.09 8.34 -1.91
N LYS A 26 15.93 8.40 -3.22
CA LYS A 26 15.55 7.25 -4.06
C LYS A 26 16.48 6.04 -3.94
N GLU A 27 17.81 6.25 -3.84
CA GLU A 27 18.74 5.13 -3.64
C GLU A 27 18.53 4.45 -2.28
N ARG A 28 18.28 5.22 -1.21
CA ARG A 28 17.94 4.67 0.11
C ARG A 28 16.61 3.91 0.10
N VAL A 29 15.60 4.39 -0.66
CA VAL A 29 14.34 3.67 -0.89
C VAL A 29 14.62 2.30 -1.50
N LYS A 30 15.43 2.24 -2.56
CA LYS A 30 15.84 0.98 -3.21
C LYS A 30 16.60 0.07 -2.21
N GLU A 31 17.58 0.62 -1.50
CA GLU A 31 18.37 -0.13 -0.51
C GLU A 31 17.47 -0.74 0.57
N THR A 32 16.51 0.02 1.08
CA THR A 32 15.52 -0.48 2.05
C THR A 32 14.72 -1.65 1.49
N ILE A 33 14.17 -1.54 0.27
CA ILE A 33 13.43 -2.63 -0.38
C ILE A 33 14.32 -3.86 -0.60
N MET A 34 15.58 -3.66 -1.00
CA MET A 34 16.50 -4.75 -1.30
C MET A 34 17.00 -5.45 -0.03
N TYR A 35 17.22 -4.70 1.06
CA TYR A 35 17.63 -5.19 2.37
C TYR A 35 16.49 -5.96 3.05
N GLU A 36 15.33 -5.35 3.20
CA GLU A 36 14.15 -5.97 3.78
C GLU A 36 13.67 -7.16 2.94
N SER A 37 13.92 -7.09 1.65
CA SER A 37 13.60 -8.16 0.70
C SER A 37 12.19 -8.73 0.87
N PRO A 38 11.13 -7.88 0.93
CA PRO A 38 9.75 -8.37 1.01
C PRO A 38 9.39 -9.21 -0.21
N ASP A 39 8.42 -10.09 -0.06
CA ASP A 39 7.91 -10.88 -1.18
C ASP A 39 6.93 -10.08 -2.04
N VAL A 40 6.17 -9.18 -1.38
CA VAL A 40 5.22 -8.25 -2.00
C VAL A 40 5.36 -6.87 -1.33
N VAL A 41 5.33 -5.80 -2.14
CA VAL A 41 5.34 -4.41 -1.67
C VAL A 41 4.15 -3.66 -2.26
N GLY A 42 3.38 -2.97 -1.42
CA GLY A 42 2.40 -1.98 -1.82
C GLY A 42 3.01 -0.58 -1.72
N PHE A 43 3.04 0.15 -2.83
CA PHE A 43 3.51 1.53 -2.87
C PHE A 43 2.35 2.50 -2.91
N GLN A 44 2.44 3.59 -2.14
CA GLN A 44 1.55 4.74 -2.19
C GLN A 44 2.35 5.98 -2.59
N GLU A 45 1.68 7.00 -3.10
CA GLU A 45 2.26 8.25 -3.63
C GLU A 45 3.28 8.06 -4.77
N ALA A 46 3.29 6.88 -5.39
CA ALA A 46 4.21 6.55 -6.48
C ALA A 46 3.75 7.21 -7.79
N SER A 47 4.25 8.41 -8.08
CA SER A 47 4.05 9.10 -9.36
C SER A 47 4.78 8.40 -10.51
N ASP A 48 4.45 8.72 -11.76
CA ASP A 48 4.99 8.04 -12.94
C ASP A 48 6.53 8.07 -12.99
N GLY A 49 7.16 9.21 -12.79
CA GLY A 49 8.62 9.32 -12.78
C GLY A 49 9.28 8.51 -11.66
N MET A 50 8.65 8.49 -10.47
CA MET A 50 9.12 7.65 -9.35
C MET A 50 9.00 6.18 -9.67
N ILE A 51 7.84 5.75 -10.20
CA ILE A 51 7.60 4.33 -10.47
C ILE A 51 8.44 3.80 -11.62
N ASP A 52 8.72 4.62 -12.63
CA ASP A 52 9.60 4.22 -13.74
C ASP A 52 11.04 4.01 -13.26
N TRP A 53 11.52 4.90 -12.38
CA TRP A 53 12.81 4.70 -11.74
C TRP A 53 12.83 3.44 -10.86
N ILE A 54 11.80 3.22 -10.00
CA ILE A 54 11.69 2.04 -9.15
C ILE A 54 11.67 0.75 -9.97
N LYS A 55 10.87 0.69 -11.04
CA LYS A 55 10.82 -0.47 -11.95
C LYS A 55 12.20 -0.87 -12.44
N VAL A 56 13.03 0.12 -12.82
CA VAL A 56 14.40 -0.13 -13.25
C VAL A 56 15.30 -0.55 -12.09
N ALA A 57 15.20 0.14 -10.95
CA ALA A 57 16.06 -0.05 -9.79
C ALA A 57 15.92 -1.45 -9.15
N ILE A 58 14.69 -2.00 -9.11
CA ILE A 58 14.42 -3.31 -8.48
C ILE A 58 14.16 -4.44 -9.47
N ARG A 59 14.26 -4.21 -10.79
CA ARG A 59 13.92 -5.18 -11.87
C ARG A 59 14.61 -6.54 -11.76
N SER A 60 15.74 -6.62 -11.06
CA SER A 60 16.48 -7.88 -10.87
C SER A 60 15.65 -8.90 -10.08
N LYS A 61 14.85 -8.46 -9.12
CA LYS A 61 14.05 -9.31 -8.23
C LYS A 61 12.54 -9.18 -8.42
N TYR A 62 12.04 -7.99 -8.82
CA TYR A 62 10.62 -7.65 -8.77
C TYR A 62 10.02 -7.34 -10.15
N VAL A 63 8.72 -7.55 -10.25
CA VAL A 63 7.82 -6.93 -11.24
C VAL A 63 6.96 -5.92 -10.51
N VAL A 64 6.71 -4.76 -11.12
CA VAL A 64 5.83 -3.71 -10.56
C VAL A 64 4.63 -3.53 -11.48
N VAL A 65 3.42 -3.57 -10.91
CA VAL A 65 2.14 -3.49 -11.63
C VAL A 65 1.20 -2.44 -11.04
N GLY A 66 0.12 -2.14 -11.75
CA GLY A 66 -0.85 -1.12 -11.41
C GLY A 66 -0.72 0.14 -12.29
N THR A 67 -1.72 1.01 -12.26
CA THR A 67 -1.78 2.26 -13.05
C THR A 67 -1.89 3.48 -12.17
N GLY A 68 -1.73 4.68 -12.71
CA GLY A 68 -2.02 5.94 -12.03
C GLY A 68 -3.52 6.15 -11.85
N ARG A 69 -3.87 7.07 -10.97
CA ARG A 69 -5.25 7.35 -10.54
C ARG A 69 -5.99 8.35 -11.42
N ASN A 70 -5.27 9.09 -12.29
CA ASN A 70 -5.87 10.10 -13.17
C ASN A 70 -6.76 9.46 -14.25
N ALA A 71 -7.56 10.28 -14.93
CA ALA A 71 -8.45 9.84 -16.00
C ALA A 71 -7.71 9.18 -17.18
N ASP A 72 -6.49 9.63 -17.46
CA ASP A 72 -5.58 9.05 -18.46
C ASP A 72 -4.71 7.91 -17.90
N ARG A 73 -4.95 7.50 -16.66
CA ARG A 73 -4.21 6.45 -15.92
C ARG A 73 -2.75 6.81 -15.59
N THR A 74 -2.40 8.10 -15.66
CA THR A 74 -1.12 8.64 -15.20
C THR A 74 -1.16 9.07 -13.73
N GLY A 75 -0.05 9.61 -13.23
CA GLY A 75 0.07 10.18 -11.91
C GLY A 75 0.28 9.16 -10.80
N GLU A 76 -0.01 9.57 -9.58
CA GLU A 76 0.11 8.70 -8.41
C GLU A 76 -0.80 7.47 -8.55
N GLY A 77 -0.34 6.34 -8.01
CA GLY A 77 -1.13 5.11 -7.99
C GLY A 77 -0.76 4.20 -6.82
N ALA A 78 -1.69 3.35 -6.46
CA ALA A 78 -1.46 2.29 -5.50
C ALA A 78 -0.79 1.09 -6.20
N ARG A 79 0.52 1.22 -6.47
CA ARG A 79 1.28 0.21 -7.24
C ARG A 79 1.65 -0.97 -6.36
N ILE A 80 1.81 -2.16 -6.97
CA ILE A 80 2.25 -3.37 -6.26
C ILE A 80 3.49 -3.93 -6.95
N ALA A 81 4.54 -4.22 -6.14
CA ALA A 81 5.68 -5.00 -6.59
C ALA A 81 5.65 -6.39 -5.97
N PHE A 82 6.04 -7.41 -6.71
CA PHE A 82 6.16 -8.78 -6.21
C PHE A 82 7.40 -9.50 -6.77
N LYS A 83 7.93 -10.46 -6.00
CA LYS A 83 9.10 -11.25 -6.43
C LYS A 83 8.76 -12.15 -7.62
N LYS A 84 9.29 -11.83 -8.80
CA LYS A 84 9.03 -12.55 -10.07
C LYS A 84 9.48 -14.02 -10.09
N LYS A 85 10.48 -14.38 -9.27
CA LYS A 85 10.94 -15.78 -9.15
C LYS A 85 10.02 -16.62 -8.26
N LYS A 86 9.29 -15.98 -7.32
CA LYS A 86 8.42 -16.66 -6.36
C LYS A 86 6.99 -16.78 -6.86
N PHE A 87 6.48 -15.73 -7.50
CA PHE A 87 5.08 -15.64 -7.88
C PHE A 87 4.87 -15.52 -9.39
N GLU A 88 3.68 -15.93 -9.80
CA GLU A 88 3.07 -15.70 -11.10
C GLU A 88 1.85 -14.82 -10.92
N LEU A 89 1.70 -13.81 -11.76
CA LEU A 89 0.54 -12.92 -11.78
C LEU A 89 -0.63 -13.63 -12.47
N VAL A 90 -1.72 -13.82 -11.74
CA VAL A 90 -2.94 -14.47 -12.25
C VAL A 90 -3.94 -13.44 -12.75
N SER A 91 -4.15 -12.37 -11.96
CA SER A 91 -5.05 -11.27 -12.33
C SER A 91 -4.51 -9.94 -11.85
N LEU A 92 -4.94 -8.86 -12.51
CA LEU A 92 -4.62 -7.48 -12.17
C LEU A 92 -5.82 -6.59 -12.49
N GLU A 93 -6.27 -5.83 -11.50
CA GLU A 93 -7.31 -4.82 -11.64
C GLU A 93 -6.87 -3.53 -10.93
N THR A 94 -7.20 -2.37 -11.49
CA THR A 94 -7.16 -1.07 -10.82
C THR A 94 -8.55 -0.48 -10.85
N ILE A 95 -9.09 -0.20 -9.68
CA ILE A 95 -10.49 0.19 -9.46
C ILE A 95 -10.50 1.53 -8.74
N TRP A 96 -11.30 2.47 -9.23
CA TRP A 96 -11.46 3.79 -8.61
C TRP A 96 -12.40 3.70 -7.42
N LEU A 97 -12.02 4.38 -6.35
CA LEU A 97 -12.85 4.56 -5.16
C LEU A 97 -13.84 5.69 -5.44
N SER A 98 -15.02 5.31 -5.94
CA SER A 98 -16.07 6.21 -6.39
C SER A 98 -17.39 5.48 -6.61
N GLU A 99 -18.47 6.21 -6.86
CA GLU A 99 -19.76 5.66 -7.30
C GLU A 99 -19.67 5.01 -8.70
N THR A 100 -18.64 5.33 -9.48
CA THR A 100 -18.40 4.80 -10.84
C THR A 100 -17.02 4.15 -10.94
N PRO A 101 -16.78 3.01 -10.28
CA PRO A 101 -15.45 2.45 -10.04
C PRO A 101 -14.68 2.04 -11.29
N ASN A 102 -15.36 1.87 -12.42
CA ASN A 102 -14.76 1.51 -13.70
C ASN A 102 -14.42 2.73 -14.57
N ILE A 103 -14.75 3.95 -14.13
CA ILE A 103 -14.45 5.19 -14.85
C ILE A 103 -13.14 5.79 -14.30
N PRO A 104 -12.05 5.79 -15.09
CA PRO A 104 -10.79 6.38 -14.67
C PRO A 104 -10.94 7.86 -14.29
N GLY A 105 -10.29 8.23 -13.18
CA GLY A 105 -10.32 9.60 -12.64
C GLY A 105 -11.57 9.96 -11.86
N SER A 106 -12.52 9.02 -11.66
CA SER A 106 -13.72 9.28 -10.86
C SER A 106 -13.40 9.41 -9.36
N CYS A 107 -14.25 10.16 -8.67
CA CYS A 107 -14.21 10.42 -7.24
C CYS A 107 -15.59 10.17 -6.63
N TYR A 108 -15.66 10.00 -5.32
CA TYR A 108 -16.93 10.10 -4.60
C TYR A 108 -17.43 11.55 -4.59
N SER A 109 -18.75 11.70 -4.65
CA SER A 109 -19.44 13.01 -4.61
C SER A 109 -19.60 13.58 -3.20
N VAL A 110 -19.15 12.85 -2.18
CA VAL A 110 -19.24 13.26 -0.77
C VAL A 110 -18.22 14.33 -0.41
N ASP A 111 -17.38 14.12 0.60
CA ASP A 111 -16.37 15.05 1.11
C ASP A 111 -14.95 14.77 0.55
N GLN A 112 -14.83 13.95 -0.50
CA GLN A 112 -13.53 13.58 -1.06
C GLN A 112 -12.75 14.83 -1.53
N SER A 113 -11.44 14.81 -1.31
CA SER A 113 -10.55 15.78 -1.94
C SER A 113 -10.65 15.71 -3.48
N THR A 114 -10.08 16.68 -4.17
CA THR A 114 -10.06 16.68 -5.65
C THR A 114 -9.18 15.58 -6.26
N CYS A 115 -8.55 14.77 -5.42
CA CYS A 115 -7.67 13.69 -5.85
C CYS A 115 -8.46 12.39 -6.03
N PRO A 116 -8.54 11.82 -7.24
CA PRO A 116 -9.06 10.46 -7.39
C PRO A 116 -8.28 9.47 -6.54
N ARG A 117 -8.97 8.46 -6.00
CA ARG A 117 -8.35 7.40 -5.21
C ARG A 117 -8.64 6.05 -5.88
N VAL A 118 -7.69 5.15 -5.77
CA VAL A 118 -7.78 3.82 -6.38
C VAL A 118 -7.30 2.77 -5.40
N PHE A 119 -7.76 1.55 -5.62
CA PHE A 119 -7.00 0.39 -5.18
C PHE A 119 -6.55 -0.45 -6.38
N THR A 120 -5.39 -1.06 -6.26
CA THR A 120 -4.90 -2.08 -7.17
C THR A 120 -5.06 -3.43 -6.49
N ALA A 121 -5.72 -4.37 -7.16
CA ALA A 121 -5.89 -5.74 -6.71
C ALA A 121 -5.17 -6.68 -7.67
N ILE A 122 -4.38 -7.61 -7.12
CA ILE A 122 -3.74 -8.68 -7.88
C ILE A 122 -4.02 -10.04 -7.22
N GLU A 123 -4.09 -11.07 -8.03
CA GLU A 123 -4.02 -12.46 -7.56
C GLU A 123 -2.65 -13.02 -7.95
N LEU A 124 -1.94 -13.53 -6.96
CA LEU A 124 -0.61 -14.11 -7.11
C LEU A 124 -0.67 -15.61 -6.83
N MET A 125 -0.11 -16.41 -7.73
CA MET A 125 0.10 -17.83 -7.51
C MET A 125 1.56 -18.08 -7.13
N ASP A 126 1.77 -18.75 -6.00
CA ASP A 126 3.10 -19.25 -5.64
C ASP A 126 3.53 -20.36 -6.61
N LYS A 127 4.66 -20.16 -7.27
CA LYS A 127 5.15 -21.09 -8.32
C LYS A 127 5.45 -22.49 -7.80
N LYS A 128 5.82 -22.60 -6.51
CA LYS A 128 6.17 -23.89 -5.87
C LYS A 128 4.96 -24.64 -5.36
N THR A 129 4.07 -23.95 -4.63
CA THR A 129 2.93 -24.60 -3.95
C THR A 129 1.64 -24.56 -4.76
N LYS A 130 1.59 -23.72 -5.81
CA LYS A 130 0.41 -23.45 -6.64
C LYS A 130 -0.76 -22.81 -5.87
N LYS A 131 -0.54 -22.39 -4.63
CA LYS A 131 -1.52 -21.67 -3.84
C LYS A 131 -1.67 -20.25 -4.37
N ILE A 132 -2.91 -19.76 -4.41
CA ILE A 132 -3.26 -18.40 -4.82
C ILE A 132 -3.62 -17.57 -3.58
N PHE A 133 -3.27 -16.29 -3.59
CA PHE A 133 -3.73 -15.30 -2.62
C PHE A 133 -3.94 -13.97 -3.32
N ARG A 134 -4.81 -13.13 -2.77
CA ARG A 134 -5.12 -11.81 -3.31
C ARG A 134 -4.42 -10.73 -2.50
N VAL A 135 -3.83 -9.75 -3.19
CA VAL A 135 -3.23 -8.58 -2.58
C VAL A 135 -3.93 -7.35 -3.13
N ILE A 136 -4.39 -6.50 -2.23
CA ILE A 136 -5.02 -5.21 -2.50
C ILE A 136 -4.13 -4.14 -1.88
N ASN A 137 -3.75 -3.15 -2.66
CA ASN A 137 -3.03 -1.97 -2.18
C ASN A 137 -3.86 -0.73 -2.47
N THR A 138 -3.94 0.19 -1.51
CA THR A 138 -4.72 1.43 -1.64
C THR A 138 -4.05 2.61 -0.96
N HIS A 139 -4.52 3.81 -1.27
CA HIS A 139 -4.23 5.04 -0.56
C HIS A 139 -5.56 5.82 -0.45
N LEU A 140 -6.16 5.80 0.74
CA LEU A 140 -7.46 6.44 0.97
C LEU A 140 -7.37 7.96 0.97
N ASP A 141 -8.51 8.64 0.96
CA ASP A 141 -8.53 10.09 0.88
C ASP A 141 -7.97 10.76 2.15
N HIS A 142 -7.13 11.76 1.98
CA HIS A 142 -6.45 12.43 3.08
C HIS A 142 -7.31 13.50 3.78
N ARG A 143 -8.48 13.86 3.22
CA ARG A 143 -9.39 14.88 3.76
C ARG A 143 -10.74 14.32 4.16
N GLY A 144 -11.42 13.64 3.20
CA GLY A 144 -12.79 13.21 3.34
C GLY A 144 -12.94 12.00 4.26
N GLU A 145 -13.60 12.17 5.40
CA GLU A 145 -13.89 11.08 6.33
C GLU A 145 -14.93 10.13 5.73
N LEU A 146 -16.00 10.68 5.16
CA LEU A 146 -17.02 9.88 4.46
C LEU A 146 -16.44 9.17 3.24
N ALA A 147 -15.54 9.83 2.48
CA ALA A 147 -14.86 9.21 1.36
C ALA A 147 -14.00 8.01 1.79
N ARG A 148 -13.32 8.08 2.96
CA ARG A 148 -12.59 6.94 3.54
C ARG A 148 -13.54 5.80 3.94
N VAL A 149 -14.68 6.11 4.55
CA VAL A 149 -15.71 5.12 4.90
C VAL A 149 -16.28 4.44 3.66
N CYS A 150 -16.62 5.22 2.63
CA CYS A 150 -17.09 4.68 1.34
C CYS A 150 -16.01 3.80 0.69
N GLY A 151 -14.74 4.25 0.69
CA GLY A 151 -13.61 3.49 0.15
C GLY A 151 -13.38 2.17 0.88
N ALA A 152 -13.40 2.17 2.21
CA ALA A 152 -13.28 0.96 3.02
C ALA A 152 -14.43 -0.02 2.73
N THR A 153 -15.66 0.48 2.65
CA THR A 153 -16.85 -0.31 2.33
C THR A 153 -16.74 -0.92 0.93
N GLN A 154 -16.31 -0.16 -0.07
CA GLN A 154 -16.14 -0.65 -1.44
C GLN A 154 -15.07 -1.75 -1.52
N ILE A 155 -13.96 -1.62 -0.80
CA ILE A 155 -12.91 -2.65 -0.74
C ILE A 155 -13.44 -3.93 -0.10
N VAL A 156 -14.20 -3.84 1.00
CA VAL A 156 -14.82 -5.00 1.64
C VAL A 156 -15.80 -5.70 0.69
N GLN A 157 -16.62 -4.93 -0.02
CA GLN A 157 -17.55 -5.48 -1.02
C GLN A 157 -16.80 -6.17 -2.16
N TYR A 158 -15.71 -5.58 -2.66
CA TYR A 158 -14.86 -6.20 -3.67
C TYR A 158 -14.29 -7.55 -3.20
N ILE A 159 -13.71 -7.61 -1.99
CA ILE A 159 -13.21 -8.85 -1.39
C ILE A 159 -14.31 -9.90 -1.33
N SER A 160 -15.48 -9.51 -0.83
CA SER A 160 -16.65 -10.40 -0.67
C SER A 160 -17.11 -10.99 -2.01
N VAL A 161 -17.21 -10.16 -3.06
CA VAL A 161 -17.60 -10.60 -4.40
C VAL A 161 -16.53 -11.50 -5.02
N ARG A 162 -15.26 -11.10 -4.94
CA ARG A 162 -14.15 -11.88 -5.51
C ARG A 162 -13.99 -13.24 -4.83
N ASN A 163 -14.21 -13.34 -3.53
CA ASN A 163 -14.14 -14.60 -2.79
C ASN A 163 -15.23 -15.60 -3.19
N LYS A 164 -16.37 -15.14 -3.74
CA LYS A 164 -17.38 -16.05 -4.33
C LYS A 164 -16.92 -16.66 -5.66
N ILE A 165 -16.01 -16.00 -6.38
CA ILE A 165 -15.53 -16.41 -7.70
C ILE A 165 -14.22 -17.19 -7.55
N VAL A 166 -13.26 -16.63 -6.83
CA VAL A 166 -11.94 -17.21 -6.54
C VAL A 166 -11.70 -17.12 -5.04
N PRO A 167 -12.15 -18.14 -4.27
CA PRO A 167 -11.92 -18.17 -2.83
C PRO A 167 -10.43 -18.35 -2.55
N CYS A 168 -9.80 -17.33 -1.97
CA CYS A 168 -8.39 -17.37 -1.60
C CYS A 168 -8.14 -16.39 -0.44
N PRO A 169 -7.05 -16.57 0.32
CA PRO A 169 -6.65 -15.61 1.35
C PRO A 169 -6.43 -14.21 0.76
N ASN A 170 -6.82 -13.19 1.53
CA ASN A 170 -6.73 -11.79 1.16
C ASN A 170 -5.68 -11.06 2.00
N VAL A 171 -5.01 -10.12 1.37
CA VAL A 171 -4.18 -9.08 1.99
C VAL A 171 -4.69 -7.74 1.51
N LEU A 172 -4.99 -6.84 2.44
CA LEU A 172 -5.21 -5.43 2.15
C LEU A 172 -4.11 -4.64 2.84
N MET A 173 -3.42 -3.78 2.11
CA MET A 173 -2.39 -2.92 2.67
C MET A 173 -2.44 -1.52 2.05
N GLY A 174 -1.86 -0.55 2.75
CA GLY A 174 -1.76 0.82 2.24
C GLY A 174 -1.75 1.87 3.32
N ASP A 175 -1.62 3.11 2.87
CA ASP A 175 -1.88 4.31 3.65
C ASP A 175 -3.38 4.59 3.62
N LEU A 176 -4.03 4.44 4.76
CA LEU A 176 -5.48 4.62 4.86
C LEU A 176 -5.86 6.04 5.30
N ASN A 177 -4.89 6.91 5.61
CA ASN A 177 -5.13 8.28 6.10
C ASN A 177 -6.18 8.32 7.25
N ALA A 178 -6.20 7.28 8.06
CA ALA A 178 -7.23 7.03 9.06
C ALA A 178 -6.60 6.48 10.34
N TYR A 179 -6.94 7.06 11.47
CA TYR A 179 -6.48 6.58 12.77
C TYR A 179 -7.21 5.29 13.19
N PRO A 180 -6.66 4.51 14.15
CA PRO A 180 -7.19 3.20 14.53
C PRO A 180 -8.64 3.18 15.02
N ASP A 181 -9.12 4.29 15.56
CA ASP A 181 -10.47 4.46 16.10
C ASP A 181 -11.50 5.01 15.07
N SER A 182 -11.04 5.32 13.84
CA SER A 182 -11.93 5.84 12.79
C SER A 182 -12.90 4.79 12.27
N ASP A 183 -14.03 5.24 11.72
CA ASP A 183 -15.07 4.35 11.20
C ASP A 183 -14.60 3.53 9.99
N ALA A 184 -13.75 4.11 9.14
CA ALA A 184 -13.15 3.37 8.03
C ALA A 184 -12.34 2.15 8.52
N ILE A 185 -11.52 2.31 9.57
CA ILE A 185 -10.73 1.22 10.15
C ILE A 185 -11.63 0.21 10.87
N LYS A 186 -12.66 0.65 11.59
CA LYS A 186 -13.64 -0.27 12.22
C LYS A 186 -14.35 -1.14 11.18
N ILE A 187 -14.74 -0.57 10.03
CA ILE A 187 -15.35 -1.33 8.92
C ILE A 187 -14.39 -2.40 8.41
N LEU A 188 -13.13 -2.06 8.19
CA LEU A 188 -12.14 -3.04 7.72
C LEU A 188 -11.90 -4.13 8.77
N LYS A 189 -11.67 -3.78 10.03
CA LYS A 189 -11.43 -4.73 11.14
C LYS A 189 -12.59 -5.69 11.36
N ALA A 190 -13.83 -5.27 11.08
CA ALA A 190 -15.00 -6.14 11.16
C ALA A 190 -15.01 -7.26 10.11
N HIS A 191 -14.22 -7.15 9.04
CA HIS A 191 -14.23 -8.09 7.91
C HIS A 191 -12.91 -8.81 7.69
N ILE A 192 -11.79 -8.18 8.05
CA ILE A 192 -10.44 -8.74 7.84
C ILE A 192 -9.54 -8.28 8.99
N PRO A 193 -8.82 -9.21 9.67
CA PRO A 193 -7.97 -8.87 10.80
C PRO A 193 -6.84 -7.90 10.43
N ASP A 194 -6.61 -6.88 11.25
CA ASP A 194 -5.41 -6.07 11.20
C ASP A 194 -4.24 -6.85 11.81
N ILE A 195 -3.27 -7.22 10.99
CA ILE A 195 -2.11 -8.00 11.43
C ILE A 195 -0.89 -7.12 11.76
N ALA A 196 -1.02 -5.80 11.64
CA ALA A 196 0.03 -4.83 11.93
C ALA A 196 -0.35 -3.87 13.10
N GLU A 197 -1.41 -4.14 13.83
CA GLU A 197 -1.94 -3.29 14.90
C GLU A 197 -0.90 -2.89 15.97
N GLU A 198 0.08 -3.75 16.25
CA GLU A 198 1.11 -3.51 17.26
C GLU A 198 2.26 -2.59 16.81
N VAL A 199 2.29 -2.18 15.54
CA VAL A 199 3.43 -1.47 14.96
C VAL A 199 3.64 -0.07 15.57
N GLY A 200 2.56 0.59 16.00
CA GLY A 200 2.60 1.95 16.52
C GLY A 200 2.72 3.01 15.42
N GLN A 201 3.51 4.06 15.65
CA GLN A 201 3.62 5.18 14.71
C GLN A 201 4.13 4.77 13.34
N THR A 202 3.40 5.16 12.28
CA THR A 202 3.79 4.89 10.89
C THR A 202 4.09 6.17 10.09
N PHE A 203 3.62 7.34 10.55
CA PHE A 203 3.88 8.63 9.91
C PHE A 203 4.67 9.55 10.85
N HIS A 204 5.77 10.14 10.35
CA HIS A 204 6.67 10.99 11.15
C HIS A 204 7.02 12.33 10.49
N GLY A 205 6.51 12.60 9.28
CA GLY A 205 6.66 13.90 8.63
C GLY A 205 8.12 14.34 8.43
N PHE A 206 9.01 13.44 8.03
CA PHE A 206 10.47 13.67 7.96
C PHE A 206 11.07 14.05 9.34
N GLY A 207 10.65 13.35 10.39
CA GLY A 207 11.13 13.58 11.76
C GLY A 207 10.62 14.86 12.42
N LYS A 208 9.63 15.53 11.83
CA LYS A 208 9.03 16.76 12.40
C LYS A 208 7.94 16.47 13.43
N ILE A 209 7.43 15.26 13.43
CA ILE A 209 6.34 14.82 14.32
C ILE A 209 6.99 14.03 15.46
N GLU A 210 6.68 14.39 16.69
CA GLU A 210 7.12 13.66 17.86
C GLU A 210 6.59 12.22 17.85
N LYS A 211 7.33 11.35 18.53
CA LYS A 211 6.96 9.93 18.59
C LYS A 211 5.66 9.73 19.36
N ASP A 212 4.62 9.32 18.63
CA ASP A 212 3.30 9.02 19.15
C ASP A 212 2.76 7.75 18.49
N PRO A 213 2.59 6.64 19.23
CA PRO A 213 2.10 5.39 18.68
C PRO A 213 0.66 5.46 18.15
N SER A 214 -0.12 6.49 18.49
CA SER A 214 -1.46 6.70 17.95
C SER A 214 -1.44 7.19 16.50
N ILE A 215 -0.31 7.70 16.02
CA ILE A 215 -0.16 8.15 14.62
C ILE A 215 0.14 6.94 13.72
N HIS A 216 -0.85 6.06 13.64
CA HIS A 216 -0.82 4.83 12.85
C HIS A 216 -1.84 4.96 11.72
N ILE A 217 -1.36 5.15 10.49
CA ILE A 217 -2.19 5.36 9.29
C ILE A 217 -1.84 4.42 8.14
N ASP A 218 -0.75 3.67 8.26
CA ASP A 218 -0.34 2.63 7.31
C ASP A 218 -0.64 1.24 7.89
N TYR A 219 -1.41 0.44 7.17
CA TYR A 219 -1.97 -0.81 7.67
C TYR A 219 -1.64 -2.00 6.79
N ILE A 220 -1.66 -3.19 7.41
CA ILE A 220 -1.70 -4.48 6.70
C ILE A 220 -2.75 -5.36 7.37
N PHE A 221 -3.82 -5.65 6.63
CA PHE A 221 -4.86 -6.58 7.02
C PHE A 221 -4.71 -7.90 6.29
N SER A 222 -5.02 -9.01 6.92
CA SER A 222 -5.07 -10.31 6.25
C SER A 222 -5.95 -11.30 6.99
N ASP A 223 -6.68 -12.14 6.24
CA ASP A 223 -7.38 -13.32 6.75
C ASP A 223 -6.48 -14.58 6.74
N ALA A 224 -5.23 -14.47 6.28
CA ALA A 224 -4.22 -15.51 6.42
C ALA A 224 -3.62 -15.53 7.85
N LYS A 225 -3.06 -16.67 8.25
CA LYS A 225 -2.40 -16.78 9.54
C LYS A 225 -1.19 -15.84 9.63
N LYS A 226 -1.13 -14.98 10.66
CA LYS A 226 0.07 -14.20 10.97
C LYS A 226 1.21 -15.13 11.36
N ALA A 227 2.37 -15.00 10.72
CA ALA A 227 3.50 -15.92 10.87
C ALA A 227 4.63 -15.39 11.78
N ALA A 228 4.66 -14.07 12.02
CA ALA A 228 5.63 -13.39 12.90
C ALA A 228 5.10 -11.99 13.27
N PRO A 229 5.62 -11.32 14.31
CA PRO A 229 5.29 -9.93 14.63
C PRO A 229 5.53 -9.00 13.45
N SER A 230 4.66 -8.01 13.31
CA SER A 230 4.83 -6.92 12.34
C SER A 230 5.74 -5.84 12.93
N TYR A 231 6.35 -5.03 12.08
CA TYR A 231 7.22 -3.94 12.52
C TYR A 231 7.27 -2.80 11.50
N ALA A 232 7.46 -1.59 12.01
CA ALA A 232 7.86 -0.46 11.19
C ALA A 232 9.37 -0.56 10.92
N VAL A 233 9.77 -0.36 9.67
CA VAL A 233 11.21 -0.33 9.31
C VAL A 233 11.79 0.97 9.85
N PRO A 234 12.78 0.93 10.76
CA PRO A 234 13.37 2.14 11.30
C PRO A 234 14.00 2.99 10.21
N ASP A 235 13.76 4.28 10.24
CA ASP A 235 14.43 5.24 9.36
C ASP A 235 15.10 6.32 10.20
N GLU A 236 16.38 6.09 10.52
CA GLU A 236 17.26 7.13 11.01
C GLU A 236 17.79 7.90 9.80
N SER A 237 17.54 9.20 9.75
CA SER A 237 18.01 10.03 8.64
C SER A 237 19.53 9.95 8.50
N VAL A 238 20.03 9.91 7.29
CA VAL A 238 21.46 10.03 6.98
C VAL A 238 21.70 11.42 6.41
N GLY A 239 22.46 12.24 7.15
CA GLY A 239 22.65 13.65 6.77
C GLY A 239 21.34 14.46 6.70
N GLY A 240 20.33 14.09 7.49
CA GLY A 240 19.00 14.72 7.50
C GLY A 240 18.07 14.22 6.38
N VAL A 241 18.51 13.28 5.54
CA VAL A 241 17.70 12.68 4.47
C VAL A 241 17.02 11.42 4.99
N TYR A 242 15.69 11.39 4.97
CA TYR A 242 14.86 10.23 5.28
C TYR A 242 14.53 9.42 4.03
N ILE A 243 14.11 8.15 4.18
CA ILE A 243 13.62 7.34 3.06
C ILE A 243 12.23 7.78 2.59
N SER A 244 11.38 8.23 3.53
CA SER A 244 10.05 8.79 3.32
C SER A 244 9.69 9.66 4.53
N ASP A 245 8.50 10.25 4.54
CA ASP A 245 7.86 10.82 5.73
C ASP A 245 7.00 9.80 6.48
N HIS A 246 6.90 8.57 5.96
CA HIS A 246 6.31 7.40 6.59
C HIS A 246 7.37 6.32 6.87
N TYR A 247 7.15 5.53 7.91
CA TYR A 247 7.89 4.28 8.12
C TYR A 247 7.26 3.17 7.26
N PRO A 248 8.05 2.43 6.43
CA PRO A 248 7.54 1.22 5.80
C PRO A 248 7.11 0.21 6.86
N VAL A 249 5.96 -0.42 6.68
CA VAL A 249 5.47 -1.45 7.60
C VAL A 249 5.64 -2.83 6.98
N CYS A 250 6.26 -3.74 7.72
CA CYS A 250 6.44 -5.13 7.33
C CYS A 250 5.56 -6.07 8.17
N SER A 251 5.01 -7.09 7.51
CA SER A 251 4.25 -8.16 8.14
C SER A 251 4.55 -9.51 7.50
N PHE A 252 4.21 -10.60 8.19
CA PHE A 252 4.45 -11.96 7.73
C PHE A 252 3.17 -12.79 7.83
N ILE A 253 2.82 -13.46 6.75
CA ILE A 253 1.67 -14.36 6.68
C ILE A 253 2.08 -15.77 6.27
N GLU A 254 1.24 -16.74 6.61
CA GLU A 254 1.39 -18.14 6.21
C GLU A 254 0.06 -18.76 5.81
N PHE A 255 0.04 -19.52 4.69
CA PHE A 255 -1.07 -20.33 4.19
C PHE A 255 -0.63 -21.56 3.42
#